data_bb12d720f2953f3f4c655ebcbf232b8e
#
_entry.id   bb12d720f2953f3f4c655ebcbf232b8e
#
_cell.length_a   1.000
_cell.length_b   1.000
_cell.length_c   1.000
_cell.angle_alpha   90.00
_cell.angle_beta   90.00
_cell.angle_gamma   90.00
#
_symmetry.space_group_name_H-M   'P 1'
#
loop_
_entity.id
_entity.type
_entity.pdbx_description
1 polymer ?
#
loop_
_entity_poly.entity_id
_entity_poly.type
_entity_poly.pdbx_seq_one_letter_code
_entity_poly.pdbx_strand_id
1 'polypeptide(L)'
;MKLDAITTQPVVETARFVLRPLRRSDAGLIEFYTKDERVACQTTTIPHPLPPGATETFINRCLSVEREEDVWAIDASAAGWSEVVGLVSLERLSRNQSELGYWVAPAFWNQGVASEVSAAIIEANPMENDTIFATVFQDNPASARVLTNCGFEYVGDAEAFSVARNAKVATWTYIRKFT
;
A
#
# COMPACT_ATOMS: atom_id res chain seq x y z
N MET A 1 8.53 6.60 24.66
CA MET A 1 8.84 5.20 24.36
C MET A 1 9.08 5.11 22.85
N LYS A 2 10.32 4.83 22.41
CA LYS A 2 10.57 4.60 20.99
C LYS A 2 9.86 3.30 20.62
N LEU A 3 8.98 3.35 19.61
CA LEU A 3 8.51 2.13 18.97
C LEU A 3 9.76 1.39 18.46
N ASP A 4 9.82 0.09 18.68
CA ASP A 4 10.94 -0.70 18.18
C ASP A 4 11.05 -0.46 16.67
N ALA A 5 12.22 -0.01 16.22
CA ALA A 5 12.45 0.24 14.82
C ALA A 5 12.20 -1.05 14.03
N ILE A 6 11.53 -0.94 12.90
CA ILE A 6 11.36 -2.07 11.99
C ILE A 6 12.77 -2.40 11.46
N THR A 7 13.39 -3.43 12.02
CA THR A 7 14.78 -3.77 11.70
C THR A 7 14.89 -4.70 10.51
N THR A 8 13.82 -5.45 10.20
CA THR A 8 13.81 -6.39 9.07
C THR A 8 12.49 -6.29 8.32
N GLN A 9 12.58 -6.29 7.01
CA GLN A 9 11.42 -6.34 6.12
C GLN A 9 11.51 -7.63 5.31
N PRO A 10 10.65 -8.63 5.58
CA PRO A 10 10.73 -9.91 4.87
C PRO A 10 10.26 -9.79 3.43
N VAL A 11 10.76 -10.70 2.58
CA VAL A 11 10.19 -10.95 1.26
C VAL A 11 8.99 -11.89 1.44
N VAL A 12 7.89 -11.57 0.77
CA VAL A 12 6.68 -12.40 0.79
C VAL A 12 6.35 -12.82 -0.62
N GLU A 13 6.26 -14.12 -0.84
CA GLU A 13 5.94 -14.67 -2.15
C GLU A 13 4.46 -15.00 -2.25
N THR A 14 3.88 -14.74 -3.43
CA THR A 14 2.52 -15.15 -3.79
C THR A 14 2.57 -16.08 -5.00
N ALA A 15 1.41 -16.53 -5.49
CA ALA A 15 1.35 -17.40 -6.66
C ALA A 15 1.98 -16.75 -7.91
N ARG A 16 1.81 -15.44 -8.09
CA ARG A 16 2.30 -14.72 -9.29
C ARG A 16 3.36 -13.68 -9.01
N PHE A 17 3.48 -13.21 -7.76
CA PHE A 17 4.28 -12.02 -7.42
C PHE A 17 5.28 -12.30 -6.30
N VAL A 18 6.33 -11.49 -6.29
CA VAL A 18 7.26 -11.39 -5.17
C VAL A 18 7.09 -10.00 -4.55
N LEU A 19 6.73 -9.96 -3.28
CA LEU A 19 6.66 -8.73 -2.52
C LEU A 19 8.02 -8.53 -1.85
N ARG A 20 8.76 -7.56 -2.32
CA ARG A 20 10.13 -7.28 -1.87
C ARG A 20 10.31 -5.83 -1.43
N PRO A 21 11.28 -5.56 -0.55
CA PRO A 21 11.64 -4.19 -0.25
C PRO A 21 11.95 -3.39 -1.52
N LEU A 22 11.73 -2.07 -1.46
CA LEU A 22 12.04 -1.20 -2.59
C LEU A 22 13.54 -1.18 -2.85
N ARG A 23 13.88 -0.91 -4.10
CA ARG A 23 15.25 -0.65 -4.56
C ARG A 23 15.31 0.74 -5.17
N ARG A 24 16.48 1.37 -5.16
CA ARG A 24 16.64 2.68 -5.84
C ARG A 24 16.34 2.58 -7.33
N SER A 25 16.61 1.43 -7.95
CA SER A 25 16.27 1.17 -9.35
C SER A 25 14.78 1.12 -9.66
N ASP A 26 13.91 1.04 -8.65
CA ASP A 26 12.46 1.08 -8.84
C ASP A 26 11.94 2.50 -9.14
N ALA A 27 12.76 3.53 -8.95
CA ALA A 27 12.34 4.93 -9.06
C ALA A 27 11.67 5.26 -10.39
N GLY A 28 12.20 4.76 -11.49
CA GLY A 28 11.64 5.03 -12.83
C GLY A 28 10.21 4.56 -13.01
N LEU A 29 9.93 3.31 -12.64
CA LEU A 29 8.58 2.73 -12.74
C LEU A 29 7.62 3.36 -11.73
N ILE A 30 8.06 3.56 -10.50
CA ILE A 30 7.23 4.20 -9.46
C ILE A 30 6.84 5.61 -9.91
N GLU A 31 7.79 6.40 -10.40
CA GLU A 31 7.51 7.74 -10.91
C GLU A 31 6.53 7.70 -12.09
N PHE A 32 6.77 6.82 -13.05
CA PHE A 32 5.90 6.66 -14.21
C PHE A 32 4.46 6.38 -13.81
N TYR A 33 4.23 5.47 -12.86
CA TYR A 33 2.88 5.10 -12.43
C TYR A 33 2.24 6.15 -11.52
N THR A 34 3.01 6.77 -10.63
CA THR A 34 2.45 7.75 -9.67
C THR A 34 2.19 9.13 -10.30
N LYS A 35 2.74 9.41 -11.48
CA LYS A 35 2.35 10.57 -12.29
C LYS A 35 0.93 10.46 -12.83
N ASP A 36 0.40 9.26 -12.93
CA ASP A 36 -0.96 9.05 -13.43
C ASP A 36 -1.96 9.52 -12.40
N GLU A 37 -2.83 10.46 -12.78
CA GLU A 37 -3.88 11.01 -11.92
C GLU A 37 -4.78 9.92 -11.35
N ARG A 38 -5.05 8.88 -12.12
CA ARG A 38 -5.89 7.76 -11.69
C ARG A 38 -5.29 7.00 -10.50
N VAL A 39 -3.97 6.94 -10.41
CA VAL A 39 -3.27 6.36 -9.25
C VAL A 39 -3.26 7.33 -8.09
N ALA A 40 -2.85 8.57 -8.32
CA ALA A 40 -2.74 9.58 -7.28
C ALA A 40 -4.08 9.84 -6.58
N CYS A 41 -5.17 9.94 -7.33
CA CYS A 41 -6.51 10.24 -6.79
C CYS A 41 -7.11 9.08 -5.98
N GLN A 42 -6.56 7.89 -6.06
CA GLN A 42 -6.99 6.74 -5.24
C GLN A 42 -6.21 6.62 -3.93
N THR A 43 -5.20 7.44 -3.73
CA THR A 43 -4.37 7.47 -2.52
C THR A 43 -4.56 8.79 -1.79
N THR A 44 -4.17 8.83 -0.52
CA THR A 44 -4.24 10.06 0.27
C THR A 44 -2.98 10.92 0.15
N THR A 45 -1.85 10.33 -0.17
CA THR A 45 -0.53 10.96 0.00
C THR A 45 0.21 11.31 -1.30
N ILE A 46 -0.14 10.69 -2.41
CA ILE A 46 0.54 10.95 -3.69
C ILE A 46 -0.01 12.26 -4.28
N PRO A 47 0.84 13.29 -4.46
CA PRO A 47 0.40 14.55 -5.06
C PRO A 47 0.20 14.42 -6.57
N HIS A 48 -0.66 15.29 -7.12
CA HIS A 48 -0.84 15.42 -8.56
C HIS A 48 -0.98 16.91 -8.92
N PRO A 49 -0.15 17.46 -9.81
CA PRO A 49 0.99 16.81 -10.49
C PRO A 49 2.09 16.40 -9.51
N LEU A 50 2.84 15.35 -9.88
CA LEU A 50 3.92 14.84 -9.04
C LEU A 50 5.11 15.80 -9.08
N PRO A 51 5.56 16.35 -7.94
CA PRO A 51 6.70 17.26 -7.92
C PRO A 51 8.01 16.57 -8.33
N PRO A 52 8.96 17.32 -8.94
CA PRO A 52 10.30 16.79 -9.19
C PRO A 52 10.97 16.30 -7.91
N GLY A 53 11.62 15.14 -7.95
CA GLY A 53 12.32 14.57 -6.79
C GLY A 53 11.44 13.88 -5.77
N ALA A 54 10.11 13.87 -5.94
CA ALA A 54 9.18 13.25 -5.00
C ALA A 54 9.40 11.74 -4.85
N THR A 55 9.70 11.06 -5.95
CA THR A 55 9.91 9.60 -5.95
C THR A 55 11.18 9.21 -5.22
N GLU A 56 12.28 9.91 -5.45
CA GLU A 56 13.55 9.67 -4.75
C GLU A 56 13.41 9.93 -3.25
N THR A 57 12.73 10.99 -2.85
CA THR A 57 12.45 11.29 -1.45
C THR A 57 11.61 10.18 -0.81
N PHE A 58 10.59 9.70 -1.51
CA PHE A 58 9.75 8.60 -1.06
C PHE A 58 10.57 7.31 -0.85
N ILE A 59 11.40 6.92 -1.82
CA ILE A 59 12.23 5.72 -1.73
C ILE A 59 13.24 5.85 -0.58
N ASN A 60 13.88 7.00 -0.42
CA ASN A 60 14.80 7.25 0.69
C ASN A 60 14.12 7.06 2.04
N ARG A 61 12.88 7.54 2.19
CA ARG A 61 12.10 7.34 3.41
C ARG A 61 11.79 5.85 3.64
N CYS A 62 11.44 5.12 2.60
CA CYS A 62 11.15 3.68 2.68
C CYS A 62 12.38 2.85 3.05
N LEU A 63 13.58 3.31 2.72
CA LEU A 63 14.83 2.63 3.01
C LEU A 63 15.46 3.08 4.34
N SER A 64 14.89 4.06 5.03
CA SER A 64 15.39 4.54 6.32
C SER A 64 15.24 3.48 7.40
N VAL A 65 16.23 3.38 8.28
CA VAL A 65 16.15 2.50 9.47
C VAL A 65 15.15 3.00 10.51
N GLU A 66 14.78 4.27 10.45
CA GLU A 66 13.81 4.91 11.36
C GLU A 66 12.38 4.94 10.78
N ARG A 67 12.15 4.23 9.68
CA ARG A 67 10.84 4.21 9.03
C ARG A 67 9.76 3.62 9.93
N GLU A 68 8.56 4.14 9.82
CA GLU A 68 7.36 3.61 10.50
C GLU A 68 6.46 2.81 9.55
N GLU A 69 6.80 2.77 8.27
CA GLU A 69 6.05 2.10 7.21
C GLU A 69 6.95 1.17 6.43
N ASP A 70 6.57 -0.09 6.35
CA ASP A 70 7.19 -1.05 5.42
C ASP A 70 6.43 -1.03 4.10
N VAL A 71 7.15 -0.73 3.02
CA VAL A 71 6.60 -0.70 1.66
C VAL A 71 7.26 -1.78 0.82
N TRP A 72 6.43 -2.63 0.21
CA TRP A 72 6.88 -3.68 -0.69
C TRP A 72 6.55 -3.30 -2.13
N ALA A 73 7.52 -3.50 -3.02
CA ALA A 73 7.25 -3.50 -4.45
C ALA A 73 6.54 -4.80 -4.84
N ILE A 74 5.50 -4.68 -5.63
CA ILE A 74 4.84 -5.84 -6.23
C ILE A 74 5.60 -6.18 -7.50
N ASP A 75 6.52 -7.14 -7.39
CA ASP A 75 7.36 -7.59 -8.50
C ASP A 75 6.66 -8.72 -9.24
N ALA A 76 6.28 -8.46 -10.49
CA ALA A 76 5.56 -9.39 -11.34
C ALA A 76 6.45 -9.97 -12.46
N SER A 77 7.77 -9.82 -12.36
CA SER A 77 8.69 -10.27 -13.40
C SER A 77 8.64 -11.79 -13.63
N ALA A 78 8.43 -12.57 -12.57
CA ALA A 78 8.26 -14.02 -12.68
C ALA A 78 7.01 -14.43 -13.49
N ALA A 79 5.98 -13.57 -13.53
CA ALA A 79 4.78 -13.76 -14.34
C ALA A 79 4.93 -13.18 -15.76
N GLY A 80 6.08 -12.63 -16.10
CA GLY A 80 6.34 -11.99 -17.39
C GLY A 80 5.84 -10.54 -17.49
N TRP A 81 5.51 -9.91 -16.36
CA TRP A 81 5.09 -8.51 -16.28
C TRP A 81 6.25 -7.63 -15.79
N SER A 82 5.95 -6.39 -15.40
CA SER A 82 6.96 -5.46 -14.92
C SER A 82 7.57 -5.87 -13.58
N GLU A 83 8.79 -5.39 -13.30
CA GLU A 83 9.45 -5.52 -12.00
C GLU A 83 8.72 -4.77 -10.88
N VAL A 84 7.89 -3.79 -11.23
CA VAL A 84 6.98 -3.10 -10.31
C VAL A 84 5.67 -2.89 -11.03
N VAL A 85 4.58 -3.46 -10.50
CA VAL A 85 3.21 -3.22 -11.00
C VAL A 85 2.36 -2.47 -10.00
N GLY A 86 2.90 -2.19 -8.84
CA GLY A 86 2.27 -1.45 -7.75
C GLY A 86 3.06 -1.58 -6.46
N LEU A 87 2.51 -1.03 -5.39
CA LEU A 87 3.08 -1.10 -4.06
C LEU A 87 2.03 -1.57 -3.06
N VAL A 88 2.48 -2.25 -2.01
CA VAL A 88 1.65 -2.57 -0.85
C VAL A 88 2.43 -2.20 0.40
N SER A 89 1.75 -1.68 1.42
CA SER A 89 2.42 -1.19 2.62
C SER A 89 1.68 -1.50 3.90
N LEU A 90 2.43 -1.54 4.99
CA LEU A 90 1.91 -1.54 6.35
C LEU A 90 2.56 -0.38 7.10
N GLU A 91 1.76 0.62 7.48
CA GLU A 91 2.18 1.73 8.32
C GLU A 91 1.88 1.42 9.77
N ARG A 92 2.89 1.49 10.63
CA ARG A 92 2.73 1.25 12.06
C ARG A 92 2.01 2.41 12.74
N LEU A 93 0.83 2.15 13.28
CA LEU A 93 0.05 3.13 14.04
C LEU A 93 0.34 3.05 15.53
N SER A 94 0.54 1.84 16.04
CA SER A 94 0.91 1.56 17.42
C SER A 94 1.66 0.22 17.46
N ARG A 95 2.00 -0.24 18.66
CA ARG A 95 2.83 -1.45 18.81
C ARG A 95 2.30 -2.67 18.06
N ASN A 96 0.98 -2.88 18.08
CA ASN A 96 0.34 -4.06 17.50
C ASN A 96 -0.73 -3.71 16.47
N GLN A 97 -0.66 -2.51 15.91
CA GLN A 97 -1.64 -2.02 14.95
C GLN A 97 -0.96 -1.36 13.77
N SER A 98 -1.41 -1.69 12.58
CA SER A 98 -0.92 -1.09 11.33
C SER A 98 -2.07 -0.75 10.40
N GLU A 99 -1.81 0.13 9.45
CA GLU A 99 -2.72 0.45 8.36
C GLU A 99 -2.18 -0.14 7.06
N LEU A 100 -3.02 -0.91 6.37
CA LEU A 100 -2.74 -1.46 5.05
C LEU A 100 -3.01 -0.40 3.99
N GLY A 101 -2.05 -0.19 3.11
CA GLY A 101 -2.21 0.63 1.91
C GLY A 101 -1.71 -0.11 0.69
N TYR A 102 -2.24 0.21 -0.48
CA TYR A 102 -1.77 -0.33 -1.76
C TYR A 102 -2.24 0.53 -2.92
N TRP A 103 -1.52 0.45 -4.02
CA TRP A 103 -1.98 0.88 -5.31
C TRP A 103 -1.42 -0.05 -6.39
N VAL A 104 -2.14 -0.16 -7.49
CA VAL A 104 -1.78 -0.97 -8.65
C VAL A 104 -1.80 -0.07 -9.88
N ALA A 105 -0.81 -0.20 -10.74
CA ALA A 105 -0.75 0.55 -11.99
C ALA A 105 -1.97 0.22 -12.88
N PRO A 106 -2.57 1.22 -13.53
CA PRO A 106 -3.82 1.03 -14.28
C PRO A 106 -3.78 -0.08 -15.34
N ALA A 107 -2.64 -0.29 -15.97
CA ALA A 107 -2.48 -1.36 -16.97
C ALA A 107 -2.71 -2.77 -16.39
N PHE A 108 -2.63 -2.93 -15.07
CA PHE A 108 -2.77 -4.21 -14.38
C PHE A 108 -4.05 -4.30 -13.52
N TRP A 109 -4.94 -3.33 -13.66
CA TRP A 109 -6.24 -3.36 -12.97
C TRP A 109 -7.10 -4.53 -13.46
N ASN A 110 -8.03 -4.98 -12.61
CA ASN A 110 -8.96 -6.08 -12.91
C ASN A 110 -8.27 -7.42 -13.18
N GLN A 111 -7.06 -7.60 -12.65
CA GLN A 111 -6.27 -8.83 -12.76
C GLN A 111 -6.12 -9.57 -11.42
N GLY A 112 -6.81 -9.08 -10.38
CA GLY A 112 -6.73 -9.68 -9.04
C GLY A 112 -5.44 -9.38 -8.27
N VAL A 113 -4.64 -8.42 -8.71
CA VAL A 113 -3.34 -8.09 -8.09
C VAL A 113 -3.51 -7.64 -6.65
N ALA A 114 -4.35 -6.63 -6.40
CA ALA A 114 -4.56 -6.08 -5.06
C ALA A 114 -5.08 -7.13 -4.08
N SER A 115 -6.00 -7.99 -4.51
CA SER A 115 -6.53 -9.08 -3.67
C SER A 115 -5.46 -10.10 -3.31
N GLU A 116 -4.66 -10.51 -4.27
CA GLU A 116 -3.60 -11.50 -4.05
C GLU A 116 -2.53 -10.99 -3.11
N VAL A 117 -2.03 -9.77 -3.31
CA VAL A 117 -0.95 -9.21 -2.48
C VAL A 117 -1.43 -8.83 -1.09
N SER A 118 -2.64 -8.29 -0.96
CA SER A 118 -3.22 -7.96 0.34
C SER A 118 -3.44 -9.22 1.18
N ALA A 119 -3.99 -10.27 0.59
CA ALA A 119 -4.17 -11.56 1.27
C ALA A 119 -2.82 -12.14 1.75
N ALA A 120 -1.78 -12.06 0.93
CA ALA A 120 -0.45 -12.56 1.28
C ALA A 120 0.18 -11.79 2.44
N ILE A 121 0.09 -10.45 2.44
CA ILE A 121 0.61 -9.62 3.53
C ILE A 121 -0.16 -9.87 4.84
N ILE A 122 -1.46 -10.03 4.78
CA ILE A 122 -2.29 -10.32 5.95
C ILE A 122 -1.94 -11.70 6.51
N GLU A 123 -1.82 -12.71 5.67
CA GLU A 123 -1.46 -14.07 6.09
C GLU A 123 -0.06 -14.10 6.71
N ALA A 124 0.91 -13.44 6.09
CA ALA A 124 2.27 -13.35 6.62
C ALA A 124 2.35 -12.58 7.93
N ASN A 125 1.52 -11.55 8.08
CA ASN A 125 1.48 -10.65 9.25
C ASN A 125 2.89 -10.30 9.76
N PRO A 126 3.75 -9.69 8.92
CA PRO A 126 5.18 -9.55 9.22
C PRO A 126 5.48 -8.61 10.40
N MET A 127 4.53 -7.77 10.78
CA MET A 127 4.66 -6.88 11.93
C MET A 127 4.00 -7.44 13.20
N GLU A 128 3.50 -8.67 13.15
CA GLU A 128 2.84 -9.32 14.29
C GLU A 128 1.69 -8.47 14.86
N ASN A 129 0.85 -7.94 13.97
CA ASN A 129 -0.27 -7.09 14.36
C ASN A 129 -1.40 -7.92 15.02
N ASP A 130 -2.05 -7.32 16.02
CA ASP A 130 -3.34 -7.79 16.53
C ASP A 130 -4.49 -7.29 15.67
N THR A 131 -4.30 -6.14 15.05
CA THR A 131 -5.28 -5.47 14.21
C THR A 131 -4.62 -4.76 13.04
N ILE A 132 -5.21 -4.90 11.87
CA ILE A 132 -4.87 -4.11 10.68
C ILE A 132 -6.09 -3.29 10.28
N PHE A 133 -5.89 -1.98 10.12
CA PHE A 133 -6.88 -1.05 9.59
C PHE A 133 -6.67 -0.86 8.09
N ALA A 134 -7.71 -0.48 7.38
CA ALA A 134 -7.61 -0.01 6.01
C ALA A 134 -8.70 1.03 5.74
N THR A 135 -8.37 2.03 4.96
CA THR A 135 -9.26 3.12 4.58
C THR A 135 -9.37 3.16 3.08
N VAL A 136 -10.59 3.25 2.56
CA VAL A 136 -10.84 3.39 1.13
C VAL A 136 -11.78 4.56 0.87
N PHE A 137 -11.59 5.25 -0.25
CA PHE A 137 -12.53 6.27 -0.68
C PHE A 137 -13.88 5.64 -1.08
N GLN A 138 -14.98 6.29 -0.73
CA GLN A 138 -16.32 5.77 -1.01
C GLN A 138 -16.61 5.69 -2.51
N ASP A 139 -15.89 6.44 -3.33
CA ASP A 139 -15.98 6.38 -4.79
C ASP A 139 -15.08 5.29 -5.41
N ASN A 140 -14.47 4.43 -4.58
CA ASN A 140 -13.66 3.30 -5.02
C ASN A 140 -14.19 1.97 -4.44
N PRO A 141 -15.37 1.51 -4.90
CA PRO A 141 -15.97 0.28 -4.38
C PRO A 141 -15.17 -0.98 -4.69
N ALA A 142 -14.34 -0.96 -5.74
CA ALA A 142 -13.46 -2.08 -6.07
C ALA A 142 -12.44 -2.35 -4.95
N SER A 143 -11.87 -1.29 -4.36
CA SER A 143 -10.95 -1.41 -3.23
C SER A 143 -11.66 -1.94 -1.98
N ALA A 144 -12.90 -1.51 -1.73
CA ALA A 144 -13.71 -2.04 -0.64
C ALA A 144 -13.95 -3.54 -0.78
N ARG A 145 -14.20 -4.03 -2.01
CA ARG A 145 -14.36 -5.48 -2.28
C ARG A 145 -13.08 -6.26 -2.00
N VAL A 146 -11.91 -5.69 -2.35
CA VAL A 146 -10.62 -6.31 -2.02
C VAL A 146 -10.51 -6.55 -0.52
N LEU A 147 -10.80 -5.55 0.30
CA LEU A 147 -10.73 -5.66 1.75
C LEU A 147 -11.72 -6.68 2.30
N THR A 148 -12.97 -6.64 1.86
CA THR A 148 -13.99 -7.61 2.28
C THR A 148 -13.58 -9.04 1.95
N ASN A 149 -13.02 -9.27 0.75
CA ASN A 149 -12.53 -10.58 0.34
C ASN A 149 -11.34 -11.05 1.19
N CYS A 150 -10.57 -10.13 1.77
CA CYS A 150 -9.45 -10.44 2.66
C CYS A 150 -9.87 -10.57 4.14
N GLY A 151 -11.17 -10.58 4.43
CA GLY A 151 -11.69 -10.77 5.78
C GLY A 151 -11.76 -9.50 6.63
N PHE A 152 -11.64 -8.32 6.02
CA PHE A 152 -11.88 -7.06 6.70
C PHE A 152 -13.37 -6.83 6.92
N GLU A 153 -13.69 -6.20 8.05
CA GLU A 153 -15.03 -5.79 8.39
C GLU A 153 -15.15 -4.27 8.37
N TYR A 154 -16.25 -3.77 7.82
CA TYR A 154 -16.57 -2.35 7.85
C TYR A 154 -16.89 -1.90 9.28
N VAL A 155 -16.32 -0.76 9.69
CA VAL A 155 -16.52 -0.22 11.04
C VAL A 155 -17.04 1.21 11.07
N GLY A 156 -17.04 1.94 9.98
CA GLY A 156 -17.62 3.27 9.96
C GLY A 156 -17.21 4.13 8.78
N ASP A 157 -17.93 5.24 8.64
CA ASP A 157 -17.65 6.30 7.69
C ASP A 157 -16.70 7.34 8.32
N ALA A 158 -15.83 7.90 7.50
CA ALA A 158 -14.93 8.98 7.89
C ALA A 158 -14.62 9.86 6.69
N GLU A 159 -13.67 10.75 6.84
CA GLU A 159 -13.15 11.60 5.78
C GLU A 159 -11.63 11.59 5.85
N ALA A 160 -10.96 11.65 4.71
CA ALA A 160 -9.53 11.82 4.62
C ALA A 160 -9.18 12.91 3.61
N PHE A 161 -8.16 13.69 3.91
CA PHE A 161 -7.67 14.67 2.94
C PHE A 161 -6.86 13.96 1.86
N SER A 162 -7.26 14.15 0.61
CA SER A 162 -6.52 13.68 -0.55
C SER A 162 -5.62 14.79 -1.07
N VAL A 163 -4.32 14.58 -1.07
CA VAL A 163 -3.35 15.57 -1.58
C VAL A 163 -3.58 15.82 -3.07
N ALA A 164 -3.80 14.76 -3.86
CA ALA A 164 -4.05 14.89 -5.29
C ALA A 164 -5.34 15.63 -5.61
N ARG A 165 -6.41 15.37 -4.85
CA ARG A 165 -7.71 16.02 -5.05
C ARG A 165 -7.81 17.39 -4.37
N ASN A 166 -6.86 17.72 -3.49
CA ASN A 166 -6.85 18.93 -2.68
C ASN A 166 -8.18 19.17 -1.95
N ALA A 167 -8.73 18.10 -1.36
CA ALA A 167 -10.03 18.12 -0.70
C ALA A 167 -10.15 16.99 0.30
N LYS A 168 -11.04 17.14 1.27
CA LYS A 168 -11.51 16.04 2.11
C LYS A 168 -12.46 15.19 1.29
N VAL A 169 -12.23 13.88 1.31
CA VAL A 169 -13.01 12.89 0.57
C VAL A 169 -13.60 11.89 1.55
N ALA A 170 -14.86 11.57 1.37
CA ALA A 170 -15.54 10.57 2.19
C ALA A 170 -14.88 9.20 2.05
N THR A 171 -14.69 8.52 3.18
CA THR A 171 -14.03 7.20 3.25
C THR A 171 -14.88 6.21 4.01
N TRP A 172 -14.57 4.92 3.79
CA TRP A 172 -14.99 3.81 4.62
C TRP A 172 -13.78 3.26 5.36
N THR A 173 -13.93 2.98 6.65
CA THR A 173 -12.89 2.37 7.48
C THR A 173 -13.20 0.90 7.70
N TYR A 174 -12.19 0.08 7.51
CA TYR A 174 -12.24 -1.38 7.67
C TYR A 174 -11.20 -1.84 8.67
N ILE A 175 -11.48 -2.98 9.29
CA ILE A 175 -10.61 -3.57 10.31
C ILE A 175 -10.50 -5.09 10.11
N ARG A 176 -9.30 -5.61 10.31
CA ARG A 176 -9.02 -7.05 10.36
C ARG A 176 -8.37 -7.36 11.70
N LYS A 177 -9.03 -8.18 12.51
CA LYS A 177 -8.50 -8.65 13.79
C LYS A 177 -7.87 -10.02 13.62
N PHE A 178 -6.77 -10.23 14.32
CA PHE A 178 -6.10 -11.51 14.42
C PHE A 178 -6.40 -12.09 15.80
N THR A 179 -6.81 -13.33 15.81
CA THR A 179 -7.12 -14.07 17.06
C THR A 179 -5.95 -14.95 17.45
#